data_99e253ddb1f781c010f2367beae06211
#
_entry.id   99e253ddb1f781c010f2367beae06211
#
_cell.length_a   1.000
_cell.length_b   1.000
_cell.length_c   1.000
_cell.angle_alpha   90.00
_cell.angle_beta   90.00
_cell.angle_gamma   90.00
#
_symmetry.space_group_name_H-M   'P 1'
#
loop_
_entity.id
_entity.type
_entity.pdbx_description
1 polymer ?
#
loop_
_entity_poly.entity_id
_entity_poly.type
_entity_poly.pdbx_seq_one_letter_code
_entity_poly.pdbx_strand_id
1 'polypeptide(L)'
;MTCTMLLTLIALTGIRNSDIDDNAARGLESGASAQVPDFSVLAKNKPLLITGLTLLLFHLANAALLPMLSMRVAAAPGAVNPGLYAAATVIISQMVMIPVAIWTAGRIDKVGYWRLIMLALLIMPVRAALAASSAAPLMMVPVQILDGCAAGVLGVVVPSFIVVLLRGNGHVNAGQSVVMLMQGVGAAMSPALTGMIAGHYSFATAFSVLSVIALTALLIWWRYAPLLSPPSCMETR
;
A
#
# COMPACT_ATOMS: atom_id res chain seq x y z
N MET A 1 -16.20 17.21 3.19
CA MET A 1 -15.61 16.72 4.45
C MET A 1 -16.60 16.69 5.63
N THR A 2 -17.39 17.72 5.89
CA THR A 2 -18.37 17.75 7.01
C THR A 2 -19.43 16.65 6.97
N CYS A 3 -20.01 16.33 5.80
CA CYS A 3 -21.00 15.24 5.67
C CYS A 3 -20.41 13.86 6.01
N THR A 4 -19.21 13.57 5.58
CA THR A 4 -18.55 12.27 5.89
C THR A 4 -18.24 12.14 7.38
N MET A 5 -17.80 13.23 8.04
CA MET A 5 -17.59 13.24 9.48
C MET A 5 -18.89 13.01 10.26
N LEU A 6 -19.98 13.65 9.86
CA LEU A 6 -21.30 13.46 10.49
C LEU A 6 -21.79 12.02 10.32
N LEU A 7 -21.67 11.45 9.12
CA LEU A 7 -22.04 10.05 8.87
C LEU A 7 -21.20 9.08 9.71
N THR A 8 -19.92 9.34 9.85
CA THR A 8 -19.03 8.53 10.70
C THR A 8 -19.43 8.61 12.17
N LEU A 9 -19.72 9.82 12.68
CA LEU A 9 -20.20 9.99 14.05
C LEU A 9 -21.53 9.27 14.30
N ILE A 10 -22.48 9.37 13.36
CA ILE A 10 -23.76 8.64 13.44
C ILE A 10 -23.52 7.13 13.44
N ALA A 11 -22.63 6.62 12.58
CA ALA A 11 -22.32 5.20 12.54
C ALA A 11 -21.68 4.71 13.86
N LEU A 12 -20.82 5.53 14.48
CA LEU A 12 -20.20 5.21 15.77
C LEU A 12 -21.21 5.08 16.92
N THR A 13 -22.31 5.85 16.90
CA THR A 13 -23.35 5.73 17.94
C THR A 13 -24.14 4.41 17.87
N GLY A 14 -24.06 3.70 16.75
CA GLY A 14 -24.67 2.37 16.58
C GLY A 14 -23.86 1.21 17.14
N ILE A 15 -22.57 1.44 17.51
CA ILE A 15 -21.70 0.41 18.04
C ILE A 15 -21.89 0.32 19.56
N ARG A 16 -22.25 -0.87 20.05
CA ARG A 16 -22.38 -1.12 21.50
C ARG A 16 -21.06 -1.62 22.06
N ASN A 17 -20.73 -1.27 23.29
CA ASN A 17 -19.51 -1.77 23.95
C ASN A 17 -19.49 -3.30 24.05
N SER A 18 -20.66 -3.96 24.08
CA SER A 18 -20.77 -5.42 24.04
C SER A 18 -20.34 -6.08 22.72
N ASP A 19 -20.29 -5.30 21.65
CA ASP A 19 -19.93 -5.79 20.29
C ASP A 19 -18.42 -5.70 20.04
N ILE A 20 -17.67 -5.11 21.00
CA ILE A 20 -16.23 -4.94 20.93
C ILE A 20 -15.55 -6.10 21.65
N ASP A 21 -14.88 -6.96 20.89
CA ASP A 21 -14.00 -8.00 21.44
C ASP A 21 -12.53 -7.52 21.38
N ASP A 22 -12.04 -7.03 22.51
CA ASP A 22 -10.66 -6.54 22.65
C ASP A 22 -9.63 -7.65 22.40
N ASN A 23 -9.93 -8.91 22.72
CA ASN A 23 -9.03 -10.01 22.49
C ASN A 23 -8.95 -10.36 21.00
N ALA A 24 -10.08 -10.42 20.32
CA ALA A 24 -10.12 -10.59 18.88
C ALA A 24 -9.38 -9.46 18.13
N ALA A 25 -9.58 -8.20 18.57
CA ALA A 25 -8.88 -7.03 18.01
C ALA A 25 -7.35 -7.09 18.21
N ARG A 26 -6.88 -7.74 19.27
CA ARG A 26 -5.45 -7.98 19.55
C ARG A 26 -4.91 -9.22 18.84
N GLY A 27 -5.76 -10.05 18.22
CA GLY A 27 -5.39 -11.32 17.61
C GLY A 27 -5.17 -12.44 18.59
N LEU A 28 -5.75 -12.35 19.80
CA LEU A 28 -5.78 -13.41 20.82
C LEU A 28 -7.00 -14.29 20.63
N GLU A 29 -6.90 -15.58 21.00
CA GLU A 29 -8.06 -16.46 21.05
C GLU A 29 -9.01 -16.08 22.20
N SER A 30 -10.32 -16.20 21.96
CA SER A 30 -11.34 -15.87 22.95
C SER A 30 -11.13 -16.68 24.23
N GLY A 31 -10.95 -15.99 25.37
CA GLY A 31 -10.74 -16.62 26.68
C GLY A 31 -9.28 -16.83 27.10
N ALA A 32 -8.32 -16.49 26.29
CA ALA A 32 -6.92 -16.54 26.67
C ALA A 32 -6.58 -15.36 27.60
N SER A 33 -6.35 -15.65 28.90
CA SER A 33 -5.66 -14.73 29.81
C SER A 33 -4.16 -14.70 29.49
N ALA A 34 -3.80 -14.42 28.24
CA ALA A 34 -2.42 -14.42 27.82
C ALA A 34 -1.74 -13.15 28.36
N GLN A 35 -0.66 -13.29 29.09
CA GLN A 35 0.28 -12.21 29.32
C GLN A 35 0.75 -11.71 27.95
N VAL A 36 0.32 -10.50 27.58
CA VAL A 36 0.72 -9.89 26.29
C VAL A 36 2.22 -9.60 26.37
N PRO A 37 3.05 -10.15 25.48
CA PRO A 37 4.49 -9.88 25.48
C PRO A 37 4.79 -8.38 25.36
N ASP A 38 5.98 -7.97 25.78
CA ASP A 38 6.43 -6.59 25.63
C ASP A 38 6.50 -6.16 24.14
N PHE A 39 6.26 -4.88 23.87
CA PHE A 39 6.34 -4.29 22.51
C PHE A 39 7.68 -4.54 21.80
N SER A 40 8.75 -4.86 22.53
CA SER A 40 10.05 -5.23 21.96
C SER A 40 9.98 -6.43 20.98
N VAL A 41 8.93 -7.25 21.08
CA VAL A 41 8.67 -8.37 20.18
C VAL A 41 8.44 -7.89 18.74
N LEU A 42 7.77 -6.74 18.57
CA LEU A 42 7.54 -6.15 17.24
C LEU A 42 8.86 -5.71 16.58
N ALA A 43 9.76 -5.09 17.36
CA ALA A 43 11.07 -4.66 16.87
C ALA A 43 12.01 -5.84 16.53
N LYS A 44 11.76 -7.03 17.07
CA LYS A 44 12.49 -8.25 16.78
C LYS A 44 11.86 -9.11 15.69
N ASN A 45 10.62 -8.79 15.28
CA ASN A 45 9.89 -9.53 14.25
C ASN A 45 10.42 -9.15 12.86
N LYS A 46 11.40 -9.92 12.38
CA LYS A 46 12.03 -9.68 11.07
C LYS A 46 11.03 -9.63 9.91
N PRO A 47 10.05 -10.56 9.77
CA PRO A 47 9.05 -10.48 8.72
C PRO A 47 8.24 -9.18 8.75
N LEU A 48 7.84 -8.70 9.93
CA LEU A 48 7.11 -7.45 10.09
C LEU A 48 7.95 -6.25 9.62
N LEU A 49 9.20 -6.18 10.04
CA LEU A 49 10.12 -5.09 9.67
C LEU A 49 10.44 -5.08 8.18
N ILE A 50 10.63 -6.26 7.58
CA ILE A 50 10.86 -6.40 6.13
C ILE A 50 9.61 -5.93 5.37
N THR A 51 8.42 -6.32 5.82
CA THR A 51 7.15 -5.86 5.24
C THR A 51 7.04 -4.35 5.33
N GLY A 52 7.28 -3.78 6.51
CA GLY A 52 7.26 -2.33 6.73
C GLY A 52 8.26 -1.59 5.84
N LEU A 53 9.52 -2.05 5.77
CA LEU A 53 10.56 -1.45 4.92
C LEU A 53 10.19 -1.52 3.43
N THR A 54 9.71 -2.67 2.97
CA THR A 54 9.29 -2.83 1.58
C THR A 54 8.14 -1.89 1.23
N LEU A 55 7.16 -1.74 2.13
CA LEU A 55 6.02 -0.84 1.93
C LEU A 55 6.41 0.63 2.09
N LEU A 56 7.39 0.97 2.93
CA LEU A 56 7.98 2.31 2.98
C LEU A 56 8.54 2.69 1.60
N LEU A 57 9.38 1.82 1.02
CA LEU A 57 9.97 2.06 -0.30
C LEU A 57 8.91 2.09 -1.40
N PHE A 58 7.89 1.22 -1.33
CA PHE A 58 6.77 1.25 -2.25
C PHE A 58 6.04 2.61 -2.20
N HIS A 59 5.69 3.11 -1.02
CA HIS A 59 4.99 4.38 -0.87
C HIS A 59 5.89 5.58 -1.18
N LEU A 60 7.19 5.48 -0.91
CA LEU A 60 8.19 6.47 -1.37
C LEU A 60 8.22 6.57 -2.90
N ALA A 61 8.09 5.45 -3.60
CA ALA A 61 8.02 5.44 -5.06
C ALA A 61 6.63 5.87 -5.58
N ASN A 62 5.55 5.61 -4.85
CA ASN A 62 4.18 5.74 -5.33
C ASN A 62 3.56 7.11 -5.10
N ALA A 63 3.74 7.72 -3.91
CA ALA A 63 2.89 8.82 -3.45
C ALA A 63 3.01 10.09 -4.30
N ALA A 64 4.19 10.41 -4.81
CA ALA A 64 4.38 11.59 -5.64
C ALA A 64 4.00 11.39 -7.11
N LEU A 65 3.80 10.15 -7.56
CA LEU A 65 3.65 9.87 -8.99
C LEU A 65 2.40 10.54 -9.57
N LEU A 66 1.27 10.48 -8.87
CA LEU A 66 0.02 11.11 -9.32
C LEU A 66 0.13 12.65 -9.36
N PRO A 67 0.53 13.37 -8.29
CA PRO A 67 0.68 14.81 -8.35
C PRO A 67 1.74 15.26 -9.38
N MET A 68 2.84 14.53 -9.53
CA MET A 68 3.87 14.83 -10.52
C MET A 68 3.38 14.67 -11.96
N LEU A 69 2.55 13.69 -12.26
CA LEU A 69 1.89 13.56 -13.57
C LEU A 69 1.02 14.78 -13.86
N SER A 70 0.22 15.22 -12.89
CA SER A 70 -0.65 16.40 -13.02
C SER A 70 0.17 17.68 -13.23
N MET A 71 1.26 17.85 -12.49
CA MET A 71 2.18 18.98 -12.64
C MET A 71 2.88 18.98 -14.02
N ARG A 72 3.31 17.82 -14.49
CA ARG A 72 3.95 17.66 -15.81
C ARG A 72 3.01 18.07 -16.94
N VAL A 73 1.75 17.66 -16.87
CA VAL A 73 0.74 18.01 -17.87
C VAL A 73 0.39 19.49 -17.79
N ALA A 74 0.28 20.06 -16.58
CA ALA A 74 0.01 21.49 -16.39
C ALA A 74 1.14 22.40 -16.93
N ALA A 75 2.38 21.93 -16.95
CA ALA A 75 3.52 22.65 -17.48
C ALA A 75 3.63 22.61 -19.03
N ALA A 76 2.83 21.77 -19.70
CA ALA A 76 2.87 21.63 -21.16
C ALA A 76 2.04 22.70 -21.87
N PRO A 77 2.48 23.21 -23.06
CA PRO A 77 1.69 24.13 -23.88
C PRO A 77 0.36 23.47 -24.30
N GLY A 78 -0.76 24.20 -24.21
CA GLY A 78 -2.09 23.68 -24.57
C GLY A 78 -2.69 22.79 -23.48
N ALA A 79 -2.32 23.02 -22.24
CA ALA A 79 -2.64 22.18 -21.08
C ALA A 79 -4.15 21.93 -20.92
N VAL A 80 -4.45 20.67 -20.68
CA VAL A 80 -5.73 20.23 -20.11
C VAL A 80 -5.90 20.88 -18.74
N ASN A 81 -7.14 21.20 -18.34
CA ASN A 81 -7.39 21.74 -17.01
C ASN A 81 -6.79 20.82 -15.94
N PRO A 82 -5.83 21.30 -15.11
CA PRO A 82 -5.10 20.43 -14.18
C PRO A 82 -5.99 19.78 -13.13
N GLY A 83 -7.04 20.47 -12.69
CA GLY A 83 -8.00 19.94 -11.72
C GLY A 83 -8.84 18.80 -12.30
N LEU A 84 -9.32 18.96 -13.54
CA LEU A 84 -10.05 17.91 -14.24
C LEU A 84 -9.15 16.68 -14.51
N TYR A 85 -7.91 16.93 -14.89
CA TYR A 85 -6.93 15.87 -15.07
C TYR A 85 -6.67 15.09 -13.78
N ALA A 86 -6.42 15.79 -12.68
CA ALA A 86 -6.23 15.16 -11.37
C ALA A 86 -7.47 14.37 -10.92
N ALA A 87 -8.68 14.91 -11.13
CA ALA A 87 -9.90 14.18 -10.82
C ALA A 87 -10.06 12.91 -11.66
N ALA A 88 -9.79 12.98 -12.96
CA ALA A 88 -9.86 11.84 -13.86
C ALA A 88 -8.86 10.74 -13.45
N THR A 89 -7.63 11.10 -13.07
CA THR A 89 -6.62 10.14 -12.59
C THR A 89 -7.10 9.36 -11.36
N VAL A 90 -7.69 10.05 -10.37
CA VAL A 90 -8.23 9.42 -9.17
C VAL A 90 -9.40 8.49 -9.52
N ILE A 91 -10.34 8.96 -10.36
CA ILE A 91 -11.50 8.16 -10.74
C ILE A 91 -11.08 6.85 -11.43
N ILE A 92 -10.15 6.91 -12.39
CA ILE A 92 -9.65 5.71 -13.10
C ILE A 92 -9.05 4.71 -12.10
N SER A 93 -8.18 5.18 -11.22
CA SER A 93 -7.54 4.31 -10.22
C SER A 93 -8.57 3.67 -9.29
N GLN A 94 -9.56 4.42 -8.79
CA GLN A 94 -10.59 3.91 -7.89
C GLN A 94 -11.52 2.90 -8.59
N MET A 95 -11.91 3.15 -9.84
CA MET A 95 -12.75 2.22 -10.61
C MET A 95 -12.06 0.87 -10.83
N VAL A 96 -10.73 0.84 -10.98
CA VAL A 96 -9.95 -0.39 -11.11
C VAL A 96 -9.70 -1.03 -9.74
N MET A 97 -9.43 -0.24 -8.72
CA MET A 97 -9.10 -0.71 -7.38
C MET A 97 -10.23 -1.58 -6.79
N ILE A 98 -11.50 -1.18 -6.94
CA ILE A 98 -12.65 -1.89 -6.35
C ILE A 98 -12.76 -3.35 -6.85
N PRO A 99 -12.88 -3.62 -8.17
CA PRO A 99 -12.98 -4.99 -8.65
C PRO A 99 -11.72 -5.81 -8.37
N VAL A 100 -10.53 -5.20 -8.40
CA VAL A 100 -9.28 -5.87 -8.05
C VAL A 100 -9.24 -6.24 -6.56
N ALA A 101 -9.71 -5.39 -5.67
CA ALA A 101 -9.80 -5.70 -4.23
C ALA A 101 -10.75 -6.89 -3.98
N ILE A 102 -11.91 -6.93 -4.63
CA ILE A 102 -12.87 -8.05 -4.54
C ILE A 102 -12.25 -9.34 -5.07
N TRP A 103 -11.61 -9.28 -6.24
CA TRP A 103 -10.90 -10.42 -6.82
C TRP A 103 -9.79 -10.94 -5.90
N THR A 104 -9.02 -10.04 -5.32
CA THR A 104 -7.91 -10.35 -4.41
C THR A 104 -8.42 -11.06 -3.15
N ALA A 105 -9.48 -10.55 -2.52
CA ALA A 105 -10.07 -11.16 -1.34
C ALA A 105 -10.49 -12.62 -1.58
N GLY A 106 -11.03 -12.95 -2.76
CA GLY A 106 -11.40 -14.31 -3.14
C GLY A 106 -10.21 -15.21 -3.56
N ARG A 107 -9.00 -14.67 -3.64
CA ARG A 107 -7.80 -15.39 -4.12
C ARG A 107 -6.70 -15.55 -3.09
N ILE A 108 -6.77 -14.90 -1.94
CA ILE A 108 -5.72 -14.92 -0.91
C ILE A 108 -5.36 -16.37 -0.54
N ASP A 109 -6.34 -17.22 -0.25
CA ASP A 109 -6.12 -18.60 0.19
C ASP A 109 -5.48 -19.49 -0.90
N LYS A 110 -5.77 -19.20 -2.17
CA LYS A 110 -5.27 -19.98 -3.31
C LYS A 110 -3.88 -19.55 -3.77
N VAL A 111 -3.64 -18.23 -3.83
CA VAL A 111 -2.41 -17.65 -4.38
C VAL A 111 -1.36 -17.44 -3.30
N GLY A 112 -1.81 -17.10 -2.08
CA GLY A 112 -0.97 -16.79 -0.93
C GLY A 112 -0.55 -15.31 -0.88
N TYR A 113 -0.35 -14.83 0.34
CA TYR A 113 -0.02 -13.43 0.64
C TYR A 113 1.25 -12.95 -0.08
N TRP A 114 2.31 -13.76 -0.02
CA TRP A 114 3.61 -13.39 -0.58
C TRP A 114 3.55 -13.11 -2.08
N ARG A 115 2.87 -13.98 -2.85
CA ARG A 115 2.77 -13.84 -4.30
C ARG A 115 1.92 -12.64 -4.71
N LEU A 116 0.84 -12.38 -3.97
CA LEU A 116 -0.03 -11.23 -4.24
C LEU A 116 0.69 -9.91 -3.96
N ILE A 117 1.43 -9.80 -2.85
CA ILE A 117 2.25 -8.62 -2.58
C ILE A 117 3.34 -8.47 -3.65
N MET A 118 4.01 -9.56 -4.03
CA MET A 118 5.01 -9.57 -5.10
C MET A 118 4.45 -9.02 -6.41
N LEU A 119 3.24 -9.43 -6.78
CA LEU A 119 2.55 -8.93 -7.97
C LEU A 119 2.32 -7.42 -7.90
N ALA A 120 1.82 -6.91 -6.78
CA ALA A 120 1.61 -5.49 -6.59
C ALA A 120 2.93 -4.68 -6.62
N LEU A 121 4.00 -5.22 -6.02
CA LEU A 121 5.32 -4.61 -6.06
C LEU A 121 5.91 -4.58 -7.47
N LEU A 122 5.63 -5.60 -8.30
CA LEU A 122 6.08 -5.65 -9.70
C LEU A 122 5.38 -4.58 -10.56
N ILE A 123 4.14 -4.26 -10.27
CA ILE A 123 3.36 -3.25 -11.01
C ILE A 123 4.00 -1.86 -10.87
N MET A 124 4.55 -1.53 -9.72
CA MET A 124 5.04 -0.18 -9.44
C MET A 124 6.20 0.28 -10.32
N PRO A 125 7.30 -0.48 -10.51
CA PRO A 125 8.37 -0.06 -11.43
C PRO A 125 7.90 0.06 -12.87
N VAL A 126 7.00 -0.82 -13.33
CA VAL A 126 6.40 -0.73 -14.67
C VAL A 126 5.60 0.57 -14.82
N ARG A 127 4.77 0.90 -13.82
CA ARG A 127 3.99 2.13 -13.78
C ARG A 127 4.88 3.38 -13.81
N ALA A 128 5.94 3.42 -13.02
CA ALA A 128 6.87 4.54 -12.98
C ALA A 128 7.66 4.68 -14.30
N ALA A 129 8.08 3.56 -14.90
CA ALA A 129 8.73 3.54 -16.21
C ALA A 129 7.80 4.04 -17.33
N LEU A 130 6.53 3.64 -17.32
CA LEU A 130 5.52 4.18 -18.24
C LEU A 130 5.33 5.69 -18.07
N ALA A 131 5.26 6.16 -16.83
CA ALA A 131 5.18 7.60 -16.55
C ALA A 131 6.42 8.36 -17.03
N ALA A 132 7.61 7.76 -16.97
CA ALA A 132 8.84 8.36 -17.49
C ALA A 132 8.87 8.43 -19.01
N SER A 133 8.32 7.44 -19.71
CA SER A 133 8.46 7.24 -21.16
C SER A 133 7.74 8.28 -22.01
N SER A 134 6.65 8.89 -21.53
CA SER A 134 5.83 9.81 -22.33
C SER A 134 5.26 10.95 -21.51
N ALA A 135 5.18 12.14 -22.15
CA ALA A 135 4.52 13.33 -21.60
C ALA A 135 3.06 13.45 -22.08
N ALA A 136 2.58 12.55 -22.93
CA ALA A 136 1.23 12.62 -23.47
C ALA A 136 0.18 12.54 -22.34
N PRO A 137 -0.84 13.41 -22.30
CA PRO A 137 -1.87 13.39 -21.26
C PRO A 137 -2.59 12.06 -21.12
N LEU A 138 -2.83 11.34 -22.22
CA LEU A 138 -3.48 10.03 -22.24
C LEU A 138 -2.65 8.93 -21.56
N MET A 139 -1.34 9.14 -21.33
CA MET A 139 -0.50 8.18 -20.59
C MET A 139 -0.98 7.98 -19.16
N MET A 140 -1.78 8.90 -18.62
CA MET A 140 -2.41 8.71 -17.30
C MET A 140 -3.27 7.44 -17.24
N VAL A 141 -3.93 7.07 -18.34
CA VAL A 141 -4.89 5.93 -18.33
C VAL A 141 -4.19 4.62 -17.95
N PRO A 142 -3.17 4.13 -18.68
CA PRO A 142 -2.47 2.91 -18.29
C PRO A 142 -1.75 3.04 -16.94
N VAL A 143 -1.20 4.22 -16.64
CA VAL A 143 -0.52 4.48 -15.36
C VAL A 143 -1.50 4.37 -14.18
N GLN A 144 -2.73 4.88 -14.30
CA GLN A 144 -3.72 4.82 -13.23
C GLN A 144 -4.46 3.47 -13.15
N ILE A 145 -4.60 2.75 -14.26
CA ILE A 145 -5.06 1.35 -14.23
C ILE A 145 -4.09 0.50 -13.39
N LEU A 146 -2.79 0.63 -13.63
CA LEU A 146 -1.77 -0.07 -12.86
C LEU A 146 -1.77 0.34 -11.37
N ASP A 147 -2.02 1.63 -11.07
CA ASP A 147 -2.18 2.10 -9.71
C ASP A 147 -3.35 1.42 -8.99
N GLY A 148 -4.51 1.41 -9.63
CA GLY A 148 -5.70 0.74 -9.10
C GLY A 148 -5.48 -0.75 -8.87
N CYS A 149 -4.75 -1.43 -9.76
CA CYS A 149 -4.38 -2.83 -9.58
C CYS A 149 -3.49 -3.03 -8.33
N ALA A 150 -2.43 -2.24 -8.19
CA ALA A 150 -1.53 -2.35 -7.04
C ALA A 150 -2.24 -1.99 -5.73
N ALA A 151 -3.02 -0.90 -5.72
CA ALA A 151 -3.77 -0.44 -4.55
C ALA A 151 -4.85 -1.45 -4.12
N GLY A 152 -5.58 -2.04 -5.08
CA GLY A 152 -6.59 -3.06 -4.80
C GLY A 152 -6.01 -4.33 -4.18
N VAL A 153 -4.83 -4.76 -4.64
CA VAL A 153 -4.14 -5.92 -4.06
C VAL A 153 -3.61 -5.58 -2.65
N LEU A 154 -2.82 -4.50 -2.52
CA LEU A 154 -2.17 -4.18 -1.25
C LEU A 154 -3.17 -3.79 -0.16
N GLY A 155 -4.26 -3.10 -0.50
CA GLY A 155 -5.29 -2.68 0.43
C GLY A 155 -5.98 -3.86 1.15
N VAL A 156 -6.05 -5.02 0.50
CA VAL A 156 -6.64 -6.24 1.09
C VAL A 156 -5.57 -7.14 1.70
N VAL A 157 -4.47 -7.35 0.98
CA VAL A 157 -3.48 -8.37 1.35
C VAL A 157 -2.63 -7.94 2.52
N VAL A 158 -2.21 -6.66 2.61
CA VAL A 158 -1.29 -6.20 3.65
C VAL A 158 -1.90 -6.28 5.05
N PRO A 159 -3.11 -5.75 5.32
CA PRO A 159 -3.73 -5.88 6.63
C PRO A 159 -3.93 -7.36 7.03
N SER A 160 -4.43 -8.17 6.10
CA SER A 160 -4.66 -9.60 6.32
C SER A 160 -3.36 -10.35 6.61
N PHE A 161 -2.27 -10.04 5.91
CA PHE A 161 -0.96 -10.63 6.13
C PHE A 161 -0.40 -10.31 7.52
N ILE A 162 -0.54 -9.05 7.97
CA ILE A 162 -0.09 -8.63 9.31
C ILE A 162 -0.88 -9.37 10.41
N VAL A 163 -2.19 -9.57 10.23
CA VAL A 163 -3.01 -10.37 11.14
C VAL A 163 -2.46 -11.79 11.25
N VAL A 164 -2.19 -12.44 10.13
CA VAL A 164 -1.63 -13.82 10.11
C VAL A 164 -0.24 -13.86 10.75
N LEU A 165 0.59 -12.87 10.47
CA LEU A 165 1.97 -12.79 10.96
C LEU A 165 2.03 -12.60 12.49
N LEU A 166 1.07 -11.89 13.07
CA LEU A 166 1.05 -11.55 14.51
C LEU A 166 -0.03 -12.30 15.29
N ARG A 167 -0.67 -13.30 14.67
CA ARG A 167 -1.69 -14.12 15.32
C ARG A 167 -1.14 -14.75 16.60
N GLY A 168 -1.89 -14.64 17.69
CA GLY A 168 -1.49 -15.15 19.00
C GLY A 168 -0.52 -14.27 19.79
N ASN A 169 0.07 -13.22 19.20
CA ASN A 169 1.03 -12.34 19.87
C ASN A 169 0.37 -11.20 20.66
N GLY A 170 -0.94 -10.97 20.52
CA GLY A 170 -1.66 -9.90 21.20
C GLY A 170 -1.34 -8.47 20.67
N HIS A 171 -0.53 -8.31 19.63
CA HIS A 171 -0.03 -7.03 19.12
C HIS A 171 -0.42 -6.75 17.67
N VAL A 172 -1.50 -7.34 17.14
CA VAL A 172 -1.91 -7.16 15.74
C VAL A 172 -2.12 -5.69 15.38
N ASN A 173 -2.88 -4.95 16.18
CA ASN A 173 -3.15 -3.54 15.93
C ASN A 173 -1.86 -2.68 16.00
N ALA A 174 -0.99 -2.97 16.96
CA ALA A 174 0.29 -2.27 17.08
C ALA A 174 1.21 -2.58 15.88
N GLY A 175 1.25 -3.83 15.42
CA GLY A 175 2.01 -4.22 14.23
C GLY A 175 1.47 -3.57 12.96
N GLN A 176 0.15 -3.47 12.79
CA GLN A 176 -0.45 -2.70 11.70
C GLN A 176 -0.05 -1.23 11.76
N SER A 177 -0.09 -0.62 12.96
CA SER A 177 0.30 0.78 13.15
C SER A 177 1.76 1.04 12.80
N VAL A 178 2.68 0.12 13.15
CA VAL A 178 4.10 0.21 12.77
C VAL A 178 4.26 0.19 11.25
N VAL A 179 3.60 -0.74 10.56
CA VAL A 179 3.68 -0.82 9.11
C VAL A 179 3.05 0.41 8.45
N MET A 180 1.89 0.88 8.93
CA MET A 180 1.25 2.10 8.43
C MET A 180 2.10 3.36 8.66
N LEU A 181 2.80 3.44 9.79
CA LEU A 181 3.75 4.53 10.06
C LEU A 181 4.89 4.52 9.03
N MET A 182 5.47 3.36 8.74
CA MET A 182 6.53 3.22 7.74
C MET A 182 6.03 3.61 6.34
N GLN A 183 4.82 3.19 5.95
CA GLN A 183 4.16 3.64 4.73
C GLN A 183 3.98 5.16 4.67
N GLY A 184 3.52 5.75 5.78
CA GLY A 184 3.33 7.20 5.91
C GLY A 184 4.63 7.98 5.77
N VAL A 185 5.72 7.49 6.38
CA VAL A 185 7.06 8.10 6.22
C VAL A 185 7.49 8.07 4.76
N GLY A 186 7.37 6.91 4.09
CA GLY A 186 7.69 6.81 2.66
C GLY A 186 6.85 7.77 1.81
N ALA A 187 5.55 7.82 2.06
CA ALA A 187 4.63 8.71 1.34
C ALA A 187 4.94 10.19 1.57
N ALA A 188 5.29 10.59 2.79
CA ALA A 188 5.62 11.98 3.13
C ALA A 188 6.94 12.44 2.49
N MET A 189 7.93 11.56 2.40
CA MET A 189 9.22 11.85 1.76
C MET A 189 9.13 11.91 0.23
N SER A 190 8.18 11.24 -0.37
CA SER A 190 8.06 11.07 -1.83
C SER A 190 7.96 12.40 -2.60
N PRO A 191 7.07 13.36 -2.25
CA PRO A 191 6.98 14.63 -2.96
C PRO A 191 8.24 15.50 -2.81
N ALA A 192 8.89 15.49 -1.66
CA ALA A 192 10.12 16.23 -1.44
C ALA A 192 11.25 15.71 -2.34
N LEU A 193 11.47 14.39 -2.34
CA LEU A 193 12.47 13.74 -3.18
C LEU A 193 12.23 14.02 -4.67
N THR A 194 11.02 13.76 -5.14
CA THR A 194 10.68 13.89 -6.57
C THR A 194 10.60 15.33 -7.02
N GLY A 195 10.14 16.25 -6.16
CA GLY A 195 10.13 17.69 -6.46
C GLY A 195 11.52 18.25 -6.64
N MET A 196 12.47 17.87 -5.78
CA MET A 196 13.88 18.24 -5.92
C MET A 196 14.48 17.73 -7.24
N ILE A 197 14.26 16.45 -7.56
CA ILE A 197 14.79 15.86 -8.80
C ILE A 197 14.14 16.48 -10.03
N ALA A 198 12.83 16.68 -10.04
CA ALA A 198 12.13 17.29 -11.16
C ALA A 198 12.52 18.75 -11.38
N GLY A 199 12.80 19.50 -10.31
CA GLY A 199 13.24 20.91 -10.38
C GLY A 199 14.67 21.07 -10.88
N HIS A 200 15.58 20.15 -10.56
CA HIS A 200 16.97 20.23 -10.99
C HIS A 200 17.25 19.54 -12.34
N TYR A 201 16.47 18.52 -12.69
CA TYR A 201 16.68 17.73 -13.90
C TYR A 201 15.43 17.71 -14.78
N SER A 202 14.54 16.74 -14.57
CA SER A 202 13.30 16.60 -15.34
C SER A 202 12.28 15.71 -14.64
N PHE A 203 11.01 15.80 -15.05
CA PHE A 203 9.97 14.88 -14.62
C PHE A 203 10.29 13.42 -15.00
N ALA A 204 10.86 13.20 -16.19
CA ALA A 204 11.24 11.85 -16.63
C ALA A 204 12.31 11.25 -15.73
N THR A 205 13.32 12.04 -15.34
CA THR A 205 14.36 11.61 -14.39
C THR A 205 13.76 11.27 -13.03
N ALA A 206 12.84 12.10 -12.51
CA ALA A 206 12.16 11.84 -11.25
C ALA A 206 11.38 10.50 -11.30
N PHE A 207 10.61 10.25 -12.34
CA PHE A 207 9.90 8.96 -12.50
C PHE A 207 10.84 7.77 -12.65
N SER A 208 11.98 7.93 -13.33
CA SER A 208 12.99 6.88 -13.42
C SER A 208 13.59 6.53 -12.07
N VAL A 209 13.86 7.51 -11.23
CA VAL A 209 14.34 7.30 -9.85
C VAL A 209 13.28 6.57 -9.02
N LEU A 210 12.00 6.95 -9.14
CA LEU A 210 10.91 6.22 -8.48
C LEU A 210 10.83 4.76 -8.93
N SER A 211 11.07 4.50 -10.23
CA SER A 211 11.13 3.12 -10.76
C SER A 211 12.26 2.30 -10.12
N VAL A 212 13.44 2.89 -9.94
CA VAL A 212 14.58 2.24 -9.28
C VAL A 212 14.28 1.95 -7.81
N ILE A 213 13.66 2.91 -7.10
CA ILE A 213 13.25 2.69 -5.69
C ILE A 213 12.22 1.55 -5.60
N ALA A 214 11.25 1.51 -6.51
CA ALA A 214 10.27 0.44 -6.58
C ALA A 214 10.89 -0.93 -6.87
N LEU A 215 11.88 -0.99 -7.77
CA LEU A 215 12.67 -2.21 -8.03
C LEU A 215 13.43 -2.66 -6.78
N THR A 216 13.97 -1.73 -6.01
CA THR A 216 14.65 -2.07 -4.75
C THR A 216 13.66 -2.71 -3.76
N ALA A 217 12.44 -2.15 -3.63
CA ALA A 217 11.39 -2.75 -2.79
C ALA A 217 11.04 -4.17 -3.25
N LEU A 218 10.88 -4.37 -4.56
CA LEU A 218 10.60 -5.68 -5.16
C LEU A 218 11.73 -6.70 -4.88
N LEU A 219 13.00 -6.28 -5.02
CA LEU A 219 14.15 -7.14 -4.78
C LEU A 219 14.28 -7.52 -3.31
N ILE A 220 14.02 -6.59 -2.39
CA ILE A 220 13.99 -6.89 -0.95
C ILE A 220 12.91 -7.94 -0.67
N TRP A 221 11.69 -7.74 -1.15
CA TRP A 221 10.60 -8.69 -0.95
C TRP A 221 10.93 -10.08 -1.51
N TRP A 222 11.46 -10.13 -2.71
CA TRP A 222 11.87 -11.39 -3.34
C TRP A 222 13.02 -12.09 -2.58
N ARG A 223 14.02 -11.33 -2.13
CA ARG A 223 15.19 -11.87 -1.39
C ARG A 223 14.80 -12.53 -0.07
N TYR A 224 13.79 -12.01 0.58
CA TYR A 224 13.32 -12.51 1.87
C TYR A 224 12.09 -13.43 1.76
N ALA A 225 11.76 -13.92 0.57
CA ALA A 225 10.67 -14.84 0.31
C ALA A 225 10.55 -16.01 1.31
N PRO A 226 11.64 -16.70 1.70
CA PRO A 226 11.56 -17.82 2.65
C PRO A 226 11.09 -17.43 4.05
N LEU A 227 11.32 -16.18 4.46
CA LEU A 227 10.88 -15.67 5.76
C LEU A 227 9.44 -15.15 5.73
N LEU A 228 8.94 -14.79 4.53
CA LEU A 228 7.65 -14.15 4.32
C LEU A 228 6.56 -15.14 3.85
N SER A 229 6.96 -16.34 3.45
CA SER A 229 6.04 -17.43 3.14
C SER A 229 5.77 -18.19 4.43
N PRO A 230 4.59 -18.08 5.06
CA PRO A 230 4.27 -18.93 6.19
C PRO A 230 4.35 -20.40 5.73
N PRO A 231 4.80 -21.33 6.60
CA PRO A 231 4.76 -22.75 6.28
C PRO A 231 3.33 -23.07 5.86
N SER A 232 3.19 -23.65 4.68
CA SER A 232 1.90 -23.99 4.08
C SER A 232 1.05 -24.73 5.11
N CYS A 233 -0.15 -24.24 5.39
CA CYS A 233 -1.21 -24.99 6.08
C CYS A 233 -1.69 -26.18 5.20
N MET A 234 -0.76 -26.92 4.60
CA MET A 234 -1.04 -28.03 3.68
C MET A 234 -0.63 -29.39 4.27
N GLU A 235 -0.47 -29.47 5.59
CA GLU A 235 -0.19 -30.77 6.24
C GLU A 235 -1.11 -31.06 7.42
N THR A 236 -2.41 -30.74 7.28
CA THR A 236 -3.45 -31.36 8.11
C THR A 236 -4.71 -31.55 7.27
N ARG A 237 -4.71 -32.58 6.46
CA ARG A 237 -5.86 -33.37 6.05
C ARG A 237 -5.48 -34.83 5.93
#